data_9849327dc3e858873f667ebda4c5ad08
#
_entry.id   9849327dc3e858873f667ebda4c5ad08
#
_cell.length_a   1.000
_cell.length_b   1.000
_cell.length_c   1.000
_cell.angle_alpha   90.00
_cell.angle_beta   90.00
_cell.angle_gamma   90.00
#
_symmetry.space_group_name_H-M   'P 1'
#
loop_
_entity.id
_entity.type
_entity.pdbx_description
1 polymer ?
#
loop_
_entity_poly.entity_id
_entity_poly.type
_entity_poly.pdbx_seq_one_letter_code
_entity_poly.pdbx_strand_id
1 'polypeptide(L)'
;ANLVNEAALFAARRNKRLVDQDDFEMAKDKIMMGAERRSMVMTEDEKMNTAYHESGHAVVAKLVPKSDPVHKVTIIPRGRALGLTMQLPEQDRYAYDREYLMSRIAVLFGGRIAEELFMNQMTTGASNDFERATAMARDMVTRYGMSDLGVMVYGENEGEVFLGRSVTQHKNVSEATMQKVDAEIRRIIDQQYALARKLLDENRDKVEAMTKALLEWETIDAEQIDDIMSGKPPRPPKPSQGATRQSAPSDSPGAEPSAAAPA
;
A
#
# COMPACT_ATOMS: atom_id res chain seq x y z
N ALA A 1 -12.33 -16.10 13.53
CA ALA A 1 -12.83 -17.25 12.75
C ALA A 1 -12.33 -17.21 11.30
N ASN A 2 -12.40 -16.07 10.62
CA ASN A 2 -12.02 -15.97 9.21
C ASN A 2 -10.53 -16.24 8.96
N LEU A 3 -9.63 -15.65 9.77
CA LEU A 3 -8.17 -15.82 9.63
C LEU A 3 -7.75 -17.29 9.75
N VAL A 4 -8.25 -18.00 10.76
CA VAL A 4 -7.93 -19.43 10.98
C VAL A 4 -8.42 -20.29 9.81
N ASN A 5 -9.64 -20.03 9.31
CA ASN A 5 -10.17 -20.74 8.17
C ASN A 5 -9.34 -20.53 6.89
N GLU A 6 -8.97 -19.29 6.59
CA GLU A 6 -8.11 -18.98 5.44
C GLU A 6 -6.72 -19.60 5.59
N ALA A 7 -6.12 -19.60 6.78
CA ALA A 7 -4.83 -20.24 7.03
C ALA A 7 -4.90 -21.76 6.82
N ALA A 8 -5.98 -22.40 7.27
CA ALA A 8 -6.22 -23.83 7.01
C ALA A 8 -6.37 -24.15 5.52
N LEU A 9 -7.04 -23.27 4.76
CA LEU A 9 -7.15 -23.41 3.31
C LEU A 9 -5.79 -23.26 2.60
N PHE A 10 -4.92 -22.36 3.06
CA PHE A 10 -3.56 -22.23 2.54
C PHE A 10 -2.73 -23.47 2.82
N ALA A 11 -2.77 -24.00 4.06
CA ALA A 11 -2.10 -25.24 4.44
C ALA A 11 -2.58 -26.42 3.57
N ALA A 12 -3.90 -26.56 3.39
CA ALA A 12 -4.48 -27.63 2.56
C ALA A 12 -4.01 -27.55 1.08
N ARG A 13 -3.98 -26.34 0.49
CA ARG A 13 -3.48 -26.14 -0.89
C ARG A 13 -2.02 -26.52 -1.06
N ARG A 14 -1.21 -26.45 0.01
CA ARG A 14 0.20 -26.84 0.06
C ARG A 14 0.42 -28.30 0.49
N ASN A 15 -0.65 -29.08 0.62
CA ASN A 15 -0.65 -30.47 1.12
C ASN A 15 0.01 -30.61 2.50
N LYS A 16 -0.08 -29.57 3.36
CA LYS A 16 0.36 -29.63 4.74
C LYS A 16 -0.69 -30.28 5.62
N ARG A 17 -0.23 -30.98 6.66
CA ARG A 17 -1.11 -31.57 7.69
C ARG A 17 -1.40 -30.62 8.87
N LEU A 18 -0.52 -29.65 9.07
CA LEU A 18 -0.60 -28.66 10.14
C LEU A 18 -0.50 -27.27 9.54
N VAL A 19 -1.23 -26.32 10.14
CA VAL A 19 -1.14 -24.90 9.84
C VAL A 19 0.09 -24.34 10.56
N ASP A 20 0.96 -23.62 9.86
CA ASP A 20 2.11 -22.93 10.42
C ASP A 20 1.96 -21.40 10.35
N GLN A 21 2.97 -20.68 10.83
CA GLN A 21 2.97 -19.22 10.86
C GLN A 21 2.89 -18.61 9.45
N ASP A 22 3.53 -19.24 8.45
CA ASP A 22 3.50 -18.75 7.07
C ASP A 22 2.08 -18.80 6.49
N ASP A 23 1.29 -19.84 6.82
CA ASP A 23 -0.09 -19.95 6.38
C ASP A 23 -0.97 -18.86 7.01
N PHE A 24 -0.71 -18.47 8.28
CA PHE A 24 -1.36 -17.34 8.92
C PHE A 24 -0.95 -16.00 8.30
N GLU A 25 0.32 -15.78 7.98
CA GLU A 25 0.79 -14.57 7.30
C GLU A 25 0.15 -14.41 5.92
N MET A 26 0.08 -15.49 5.14
CA MET A 26 -0.59 -15.49 3.84
C MET A 26 -2.09 -15.24 3.96
N ALA A 27 -2.74 -15.80 4.99
CA ALA A 27 -4.15 -15.57 5.26
C ALA A 27 -4.41 -14.11 5.66
N LYS A 28 -3.56 -13.53 6.50
CA LYS A 28 -3.58 -12.11 6.87
C LYS A 28 -3.44 -11.23 5.63
N ASP A 29 -2.44 -11.50 4.81
CA ASP A 29 -2.21 -10.75 3.57
C ASP A 29 -3.43 -10.81 2.65
N LYS A 30 -4.02 -11.99 2.44
CA LYS A 30 -5.24 -12.14 1.63
C LYS A 30 -6.43 -11.38 2.19
N ILE A 31 -6.63 -11.40 3.50
CA ILE A 31 -7.76 -10.72 4.16
C ILE A 31 -7.60 -9.19 4.10
N MET A 32 -6.39 -8.68 4.32
CA MET A 32 -6.13 -7.26 4.41
C MET A 32 -5.87 -6.59 3.06
N MET A 33 -5.16 -7.27 2.17
CA MET A 33 -4.75 -6.73 0.88
C MET A 33 -5.55 -7.27 -0.31
N GLY A 34 -6.37 -8.31 -0.11
CA GLY A 34 -7.05 -9.02 -1.18
C GLY A 34 -6.22 -10.15 -1.78
N ALA A 35 -6.86 -10.95 -2.64
CA ALA A 35 -6.19 -12.06 -3.33
C ALA A 35 -5.17 -11.56 -4.36
N GLU A 36 -4.01 -12.21 -4.42
CA GLU A 36 -3.01 -11.96 -5.47
C GLU A 36 -3.55 -12.32 -6.86
N ARG A 37 -3.24 -11.47 -7.83
CA ARG A 37 -3.59 -11.67 -9.24
C ARG A 37 -2.35 -11.93 -10.08
N ARG A 38 -1.64 -13.02 -9.77
CA ARG A 38 -0.41 -13.42 -10.49
C ARG A 38 -0.61 -13.76 -11.97
N SER A 39 -1.84 -13.99 -12.38
CA SER A 39 -2.18 -14.19 -13.81
C SER A 39 -2.23 -12.89 -14.61
N MET A 40 -2.19 -11.73 -13.95
CA MET A 40 -2.14 -10.43 -14.63
C MET A 40 -0.71 -10.19 -15.10
N VAL A 41 -0.54 -10.11 -16.42
CA VAL A 41 0.75 -9.79 -17.03
C VAL A 41 0.89 -8.27 -17.08
N MET A 42 1.88 -7.73 -16.38
CA MET A 42 2.27 -6.32 -16.45
C MET A 42 3.47 -6.18 -17.37
N THR A 43 3.53 -5.10 -18.13
CA THR A 43 4.73 -4.74 -18.86
C THR A 43 5.85 -4.33 -17.91
N GLU A 44 7.11 -4.37 -18.37
CA GLU A 44 8.25 -3.93 -17.54
C GLU A 44 8.13 -2.44 -17.14
N ASP A 45 7.59 -1.60 -18.05
CA ASP A 45 7.33 -0.19 -17.75
C ASP A 45 6.26 -0.02 -16.66
N GLU A 46 5.18 -0.80 -16.71
CA GLU A 46 4.14 -0.79 -15.67
C GLU A 46 4.67 -1.28 -14.33
N LYS A 47 5.52 -2.30 -14.31
CA LYS A 47 6.18 -2.78 -13.09
C LYS A 47 7.10 -1.71 -12.50
N MET A 48 7.91 -1.08 -13.35
CA MET A 48 8.82 -0.02 -12.96
C MET A 48 8.04 1.16 -12.35
N ASN A 49 6.99 1.61 -13.05
CA ASN A 49 6.15 2.71 -12.59
C ASN A 49 5.47 2.37 -11.25
N THR A 50 4.92 1.15 -11.12
CA THR A 50 4.31 0.68 -9.87
C THR A 50 5.33 0.61 -8.74
N ALA A 51 6.55 0.13 -9.02
CA ALA A 51 7.60 0.04 -8.01
C ALA A 51 8.03 1.42 -7.49
N TYR A 52 8.18 2.42 -8.37
CA TYR A 52 8.43 3.80 -7.93
C TYR A 52 7.25 4.39 -7.15
N HIS A 53 6.03 4.17 -7.62
CA HIS A 53 4.81 4.63 -6.96
C HIS A 53 4.72 4.12 -5.52
N GLU A 54 4.85 2.82 -5.31
CA GLU A 54 4.78 2.20 -3.97
C GLU A 54 6.00 2.58 -3.11
N SER A 55 7.18 2.69 -3.70
CA SER A 55 8.38 3.19 -3.00
C SER A 55 8.17 4.62 -2.50
N GLY A 56 7.52 5.47 -3.30
CA GLY A 56 7.16 6.83 -2.91
C GLY A 56 6.29 6.89 -1.67
N HIS A 57 5.21 6.09 -1.63
CA HIS A 57 4.36 5.98 -0.45
C HIS A 57 5.14 5.51 0.78
N ALA A 58 5.95 4.46 0.63
CA ALA A 58 6.69 3.86 1.73
C ALA A 58 7.76 4.80 2.31
N VAL A 59 8.53 5.47 1.45
CA VAL A 59 9.58 6.42 1.90
C VAL A 59 8.96 7.62 2.61
N VAL A 60 7.89 8.21 2.06
CA VAL A 60 7.19 9.31 2.73
C VAL A 60 6.63 8.85 4.08
N ALA A 61 6.00 7.66 4.15
CA ALA A 61 5.46 7.12 5.39
C ALA A 61 6.51 6.92 6.49
N LYS A 62 7.74 6.58 6.12
CA LYS A 62 8.87 6.42 7.06
C LYS A 62 9.47 7.74 7.53
N LEU A 63 9.24 8.86 6.82
CA LEU A 63 9.89 10.15 7.08
C LEU A 63 8.96 11.21 7.69
N VAL A 64 7.64 11.06 7.55
CA VAL A 64 6.69 11.99 8.16
C VAL A 64 6.62 11.82 9.68
N PRO A 65 6.26 12.87 10.46
CA PRO A 65 6.30 12.84 11.92
C PRO A 65 5.40 11.79 12.56
N LYS A 66 4.20 11.60 12.00
CA LYS A 66 3.21 10.66 12.52
C LYS A 66 2.66 9.80 11.38
N SER A 67 3.01 8.54 11.40
CA SER A 67 2.53 7.56 10.43
C SER A 67 2.41 6.20 11.08
N ASP A 68 1.49 5.38 10.62
CA ASP A 68 1.48 3.98 11.01
C ASP A 68 2.69 3.28 10.38
N PRO A 69 3.29 2.29 11.07
CA PRO A 69 4.42 1.56 10.54
C PRO A 69 4.11 0.91 9.19
N VAL A 70 5.05 1.03 8.25
CA VAL A 70 4.98 0.30 6.99
C VAL A 70 5.31 -1.16 7.26
N HIS A 71 4.34 -2.03 7.05
CA HIS A 71 4.47 -3.47 7.32
C HIS A 71 4.99 -4.22 6.10
N LYS A 72 4.51 -3.87 4.91
CA LYS A 72 4.83 -4.57 3.67
C LYS A 72 4.57 -3.67 2.47
N VAL A 73 5.42 -3.78 1.45
CA VAL A 73 5.22 -3.14 0.15
C VAL A 73 5.28 -4.21 -0.93
N THR A 74 4.36 -4.18 -1.89
CA THR A 74 4.29 -5.17 -2.96
C THR A 74 3.88 -4.54 -4.28
N ILE A 75 4.46 -5.05 -5.37
CA ILE A 75 4.06 -4.74 -6.74
C ILE A 75 3.28 -5.90 -7.38
N ILE A 76 2.93 -6.93 -6.60
CA ILE A 76 2.04 -7.98 -7.06
C ILE A 76 0.61 -7.42 -7.07
N PRO A 77 -0.09 -7.45 -8.21
CA PRO A 77 -1.45 -6.94 -8.30
C PRO A 77 -2.40 -7.64 -7.34
N ARG A 78 -3.22 -6.85 -6.62
CA ARG A 78 -4.23 -7.34 -5.67
C ARG A 78 -5.55 -6.60 -5.86
N GLY A 79 -6.63 -7.32 -6.05
CA GLY A 79 -7.94 -6.71 -6.30
C GLY A 79 -7.90 -5.80 -7.55
N ARG A 80 -8.08 -4.48 -7.35
CA ARG A 80 -8.00 -3.46 -8.41
C ARG A 80 -6.67 -2.72 -8.43
N ALA A 81 -5.83 -2.87 -7.41
CA ALA A 81 -4.54 -2.19 -7.30
C ALA A 81 -3.44 -2.98 -8.01
N LEU A 82 -2.52 -2.29 -8.68
CA LEU A 82 -1.34 -2.88 -9.31
C LEU A 82 -0.22 -3.14 -8.31
N GLY A 83 -0.16 -2.33 -7.24
CA GLY A 83 0.72 -2.48 -6.10
C GLY A 83 0.02 -2.07 -4.82
N LEU A 84 0.69 -2.19 -3.69
CA LEU A 84 0.16 -1.79 -2.39
C LEU A 84 1.27 -1.55 -1.38
N THR A 85 1.20 -0.40 -0.71
CA THR A 85 1.97 -0.10 0.49
C THR A 85 1.09 -0.28 1.72
N MET A 86 1.34 -1.34 2.48
CA MET A 86 0.54 -1.72 3.65
C MET A 86 1.11 -1.11 4.91
N GLN A 87 0.31 -0.29 5.57
CA GLN A 87 0.58 0.24 6.90
C GLN A 87 -0.33 -0.44 7.92
N LEU A 88 0.22 -0.80 9.07
CA LEU A 88 -0.53 -1.41 10.18
C LEU A 88 -0.36 -0.56 11.44
N PRO A 89 -1.46 -0.09 12.04
CA PRO A 89 -1.39 0.60 13.32
C PRO A 89 -0.92 -0.37 14.41
N GLU A 90 0.00 0.08 15.27
CA GLU A 90 0.48 -0.72 16.43
C GLU A 90 -0.58 -0.87 17.51
N GLN A 91 -1.53 0.05 17.57
CA GLN A 91 -2.60 0.10 18.57
C GLN A 91 -3.91 0.53 17.95
N ASP A 92 -5.02 0.10 18.53
CA ASP A 92 -6.33 0.59 18.16
C ASP A 92 -6.43 2.09 18.46
N ARG A 93 -6.80 2.89 17.45
CA ARG A 93 -6.98 4.32 17.59
C ARG A 93 -8.45 4.68 17.41
N TYR A 94 -8.99 5.37 18.39
CA TYR A 94 -10.36 5.87 18.37
C TYR A 94 -10.47 7.32 17.91
N ALA A 95 -9.35 8.06 17.89
CA ALA A 95 -9.26 9.43 17.44
C ALA A 95 -7.94 9.68 16.70
N TYR A 96 -7.99 10.57 15.73
CA TYR A 96 -6.82 11.01 14.95
C TYR A 96 -6.57 12.48 15.23
N ASP A 97 -5.32 12.83 15.51
CA ASP A 97 -4.93 14.22 15.64
C ASP A 97 -4.60 14.86 14.28
N ARG A 98 -4.52 16.20 14.27
CA ARG A 98 -4.25 16.98 13.07
C ARG A 98 -2.96 16.57 12.38
N GLU A 99 -1.88 16.36 13.14
CA GLU A 99 -0.56 16.03 12.59
C GLU A 99 -0.55 14.66 11.91
N TYR A 100 -1.24 13.69 12.47
CA TYR A 100 -1.42 12.37 11.86
C TYR A 100 -2.17 12.47 10.53
N LEU A 101 -3.29 13.24 10.48
CA LEU A 101 -4.06 13.42 9.23
C LEU A 101 -3.25 14.14 8.16
N MET A 102 -2.51 15.19 8.55
CA MET A 102 -1.60 15.89 7.65
C MET A 102 -0.51 14.96 7.09
N SER A 103 0.14 14.17 7.94
CA SER A 103 1.13 13.18 7.53
C SER A 103 0.52 12.13 6.58
N ARG A 104 -0.69 11.70 6.85
CA ARG A 104 -1.38 10.72 6.01
C ARG A 104 -1.71 11.27 4.61
N ILE A 105 -2.08 12.56 4.51
CA ILE A 105 -2.24 13.25 3.22
C ILE A 105 -0.91 13.29 2.46
N ALA A 106 0.20 13.61 3.14
CA ALA A 106 1.54 13.61 2.52
C ALA A 106 1.91 12.21 1.98
N VAL A 107 1.64 11.15 2.73
CA VAL A 107 1.88 9.76 2.30
C VAL A 107 1.10 9.44 1.02
N LEU A 108 -0.17 9.84 0.93
CA LEU A 108 -1.00 9.62 -0.27
C LEU A 108 -0.43 10.29 -1.53
N PHE A 109 0.30 11.39 -1.40
CA PHE A 109 0.97 12.02 -2.55
C PHE A 109 2.29 11.36 -2.95
N GLY A 110 2.86 10.52 -2.08
CA GLY A 110 4.16 9.89 -2.31
C GLY A 110 4.27 9.17 -3.64
N GLY A 111 3.25 8.39 -4.02
CA GLY A 111 3.24 7.63 -5.27
C GLY A 111 3.32 8.52 -6.50
N ARG A 112 2.43 9.52 -6.64
CA ARG A 112 2.44 10.46 -7.77
C ARG A 112 3.75 11.22 -7.87
N ILE A 113 4.27 11.69 -6.75
CA ILE A 113 5.51 12.47 -6.74
C ILE A 113 6.69 11.60 -7.16
N ALA A 114 6.73 10.33 -6.77
CA ALA A 114 7.74 9.41 -7.24
C ALA A 114 7.65 9.17 -8.77
N GLU A 115 6.45 9.00 -9.33
CA GLU A 115 6.25 8.93 -10.78
C GLU A 115 6.83 10.18 -11.48
N GLU A 116 6.57 11.38 -10.96
CA GLU A 116 7.07 12.64 -11.52
C GLU A 116 8.59 12.77 -11.43
N LEU A 117 9.18 12.46 -10.27
CA LEU A 117 10.60 12.69 -10.01
C LEU A 117 11.53 11.68 -10.69
N PHE A 118 11.08 10.43 -10.85
CA PHE A 118 11.91 9.32 -11.32
C PHE A 118 11.54 8.83 -12.71
N MET A 119 10.26 8.91 -13.08
CA MET A 119 9.76 8.43 -14.38
C MET A 119 9.42 9.56 -15.35
N ASN A 120 9.38 10.81 -14.87
CA ASN A 120 8.88 11.96 -15.63
C ASN A 120 7.51 11.69 -16.27
N GLN A 121 6.65 10.99 -15.56
CA GLN A 121 5.31 10.55 -15.98
C GLN A 121 4.26 10.90 -14.94
N MET A 122 3.02 10.95 -15.36
CA MET A 122 1.85 11.07 -14.52
C MET A 122 0.81 10.07 -15.00
N THR A 123 0.50 9.07 -14.15
CA THR A 123 -0.45 8.04 -14.51
C THR A 123 -1.79 8.21 -13.81
N THR A 124 -2.83 7.54 -14.30
CA THR A 124 -4.13 7.50 -13.63
C THR A 124 -4.12 6.66 -12.35
N GLY A 125 -3.03 5.93 -12.06
CA GLY A 125 -2.89 5.07 -10.89
C GLY A 125 -3.07 5.83 -9.57
N ALA A 126 -2.62 7.09 -9.52
CA ALA A 126 -2.74 7.94 -8.34
C ALA A 126 -4.15 8.54 -8.09
N SER A 127 -5.16 8.22 -8.92
CA SER A 127 -6.49 8.86 -8.79
C SER A 127 -7.15 8.60 -7.44
N ASN A 128 -7.07 7.38 -6.93
CA ASN A 128 -7.63 7.01 -5.64
C ASN A 128 -6.92 7.73 -4.48
N ASP A 129 -5.62 7.95 -4.57
CA ASP A 129 -4.86 8.68 -3.56
C ASP A 129 -5.27 10.14 -3.50
N PHE A 130 -5.53 10.77 -4.66
CA PHE A 130 -6.04 12.14 -4.71
C PHE A 130 -7.45 12.25 -4.16
N GLU A 131 -8.33 11.31 -4.47
CA GLU A 131 -9.69 11.27 -3.90
C GLU A 131 -9.64 11.18 -2.38
N ARG A 132 -8.84 10.28 -1.84
CA ARG A 132 -8.68 10.10 -0.38
C ARG A 132 -8.02 11.29 0.29
N ALA A 133 -6.96 11.85 -0.29
CA ALA A 133 -6.28 13.04 0.22
C ALA A 133 -7.23 14.24 0.26
N THR A 134 -8.00 14.46 -0.82
CA THR A 134 -8.97 15.55 -0.91
C THR A 134 -10.11 15.40 0.08
N ALA A 135 -10.67 14.18 0.21
CA ALA A 135 -11.72 13.88 1.18
C ALA A 135 -11.24 14.14 2.61
N MET A 136 -10.04 13.69 2.95
CA MET A 136 -9.43 13.87 4.27
C MET A 136 -9.19 15.36 4.57
N ALA A 137 -8.62 16.12 3.64
CA ALA A 137 -8.41 17.56 3.80
C ALA A 137 -9.76 18.31 3.96
N ARG A 138 -10.78 17.91 3.20
CA ARG A 138 -12.14 18.45 3.31
C ARG A 138 -12.73 18.19 4.70
N ASP A 139 -12.66 16.95 5.20
CA ASP A 139 -13.18 16.60 6.52
C ASP A 139 -12.44 17.35 7.64
N MET A 140 -11.13 17.54 7.53
CA MET A 140 -10.36 18.37 8.47
C MET A 140 -10.88 19.80 8.56
N VAL A 141 -11.20 20.40 7.42
CA VAL A 141 -11.69 21.79 7.36
C VAL A 141 -13.17 21.89 7.74
N THR A 142 -14.02 21.00 7.20
CA THR A 142 -15.47 21.16 7.27
C THR A 142 -16.13 20.48 8.45
N ARG A 143 -15.52 19.41 9.00
CA ARG A 143 -16.13 18.55 10.02
C ARG A 143 -15.38 18.54 11.34
N TYR A 144 -14.03 18.54 11.29
CA TYR A 144 -13.22 18.34 12.49
C TYR A 144 -12.72 19.65 13.12
N GLY A 145 -12.90 20.79 12.44
CA GLY A 145 -12.39 22.08 12.92
C GLY A 145 -10.87 22.11 13.07
N MET A 146 -10.14 21.34 12.24
CA MET A 146 -8.68 21.18 12.28
C MET A 146 -7.96 22.10 11.30
N SER A 147 -8.53 23.26 11.01
CA SER A 147 -7.99 24.25 10.08
C SER A 147 -7.93 25.64 10.70
N ASP A 148 -7.33 26.59 9.97
CA ASP A 148 -7.24 27.99 10.41
C ASP A 148 -8.60 28.72 10.37
N LEU A 149 -9.64 28.08 9.81
CA LEU A 149 -11.02 28.61 9.85
C LEU A 149 -11.72 28.40 11.19
N GLY A 150 -11.09 27.71 12.13
CA GLY A 150 -11.59 27.50 13.48
C GLY A 150 -12.53 26.30 13.63
N VAL A 151 -13.20 26.25 14.81
CA VAL A 151 -13.98 25.10 15.28
C VAL A 151 -15.45 25.17 14.87
N MET A 152 -15.72 25.36 13.60
CA MET A 152 -17.07 25.46 13.04
C MET A 152 -17.29 24.35 12.01
N VAL A 153 -18.49 23.78 11.94
CA VAL A 153 -18.88 22.79 10.94
C VAL A 153 -19.43 23.52 9.71
N TYR A 154 -18.80 23.28 8.56
CA TYR A 154 -19.15 23.90 7.27
C TYR A 154 -19.82 22.90 6.31
N GLY A 155 -20.34 21.79 6.81
CA GLY A 155 -20.99 20.76 5.99
C GLY A 155 -22.44 21.12 5.64
N GLU A 156 -22.90 20.64 4.48
CA GLU A 156 -24.34 20.52 4.23
C GLU A 156 -24.87 19.45 5.19
N ASN A 157 -25.97 19.75 5.88
CA ASN A 157 -26.73 18.70 6.54
C ASN A 157 -27.25 17.79 5.43
N GLU A 158 -26.69 16.60 5.28
CA GLU A 158 -27.36 15.50 4.56
C GLU A 158 -28.64 15.17 5.33
N GLY A 159 -29.68 15.98 5.10
CA GLY A 159 -31.01 15.68 5.60
C GLY A 159 -31.38 14.31 5.02
N GLU A 160 -31.81 13.40 5.90
CA GLU A 160 -32.33 12.11 5.50
C GLU A 160 -33.27 12.30 4.31
N VAL A 161 -32.94 11.64 3.19
CA VAL A 161 -33.81 11.62 2.01
C VAL A 161 -35.03 10.76 2.38
N PHE A 162 -36.03 11.40 2.99
CA PHE A 162 -37.31 10.76 3.21
C PHE A 162 -38.08 10.77 1.89
N LEU A 163 -38.28 9.56 1.36
CA LEU A 163 -39.09 9.16 0.20
C LEU A 163 -39.86 10.34 -0.50
N GLY A 164 -39.29 10.81 -1.62
CA GLY A 164 -40.09 11.41 -2.69
C GLY A 164 -40.36 12.92 -2.63
N ARG A 165 -39.76 13.70 -1.73
CA ARG A 165 -39.79 15.17 -1.77
C ARG A 165 -38.39 15.72 -1.95
N SER A 166 -38.15 16.45 -3.03
CA SER A 166 -36.96 17.28 -3.18
C SER A 166 -37.02 18.40 -2.10
N VAL A 167 -36.30 18.18 -1.00
CA VAL A 167 -36.09 19.21 -0.02
C VAL A 167 -35.14 20.21 -0.66
N THR A 168 -35.57 21.45 -0.80
CA THR A 168 -34.73 22.57 -1.21
C THR A 168 -33.55 22.61 -0.24
N GLN A 169 -32.34 22.31 -0.72
CA GLN A 169 -31.11 22.37 0.09
C GLN A 169 -30.92 23.85 0.48
N HIS A 170 -31.19 24.20 1.73
CA HIS A 170 -30.78 25.47 2.26
C HIS A 170 -29.26 25.43 2.44
N LYS A 171 -28.53 26.17 1.60
CA LYS A 171 -27.11 26.44 1.83
C LYS A 171 -26.99 27.21 3.15
N ASN A 172 -26.63 26.53 4.21
CA ASN A 172 -26.43 27.15 5.54
C ASN A 172 -25.16 28.00 5.61
N VAL A 173 -24.39 28.07 4.52
CA VAL A 173 -23.09 28.74 4.46
C VAL A 173 -23.07 29.69 3.28
N SER A 174 -22.58 30.92 3.50
CA SER A 174 -22.48 31.95 2.44
C SER A 174 -21.43 31.54 1.40
N GLU A 175 -21.58 32.01 0.16
CA GLU A 175 -20.62 31.80 -0.92
C GLU A 175 -19.20 32.24 -0.54
N ALA A 176 -19.07 33.38 0.12
CA ALA A 176 -17.80 33.91 0.62
C ALA A 176 -17.13 32.96 1.65
N THR A 177 -17.93 32.27 2.47
CA THR A 177 -17.40 31.27 3.41
C THR A 177 -16.98 30.01 2.67
N MET A 178 -17.75 29.54 1.67
CA MET A 178 -17.36 28.38 0.86
C MET A 178 -16.05 28.61 0.12
N GLN A 179 -15.82 29.80 -0.43
CA GLN A 179 -14.54 30.17 -1.05
C GLN A 179 -13.36 30.07 -0.06
N LYS A 180 -13.57 30.47 1.20
CA LYS A 180 -12.53 30.30 2.24
C LYS A 180 -12.29 28.83 2.58
N VAL A 181 -13.34 28.02 2.63
CA VAL A 181 -13.23 26.55 2.84
C VAL A 181 -12.43 25.92 1.70
N ASP A 182 -12.74 26.24 0.45
CA ASP A 182 -12.02 25.70 -0.71
C ASP A 182 -10.56 26.14 -0.72
N ALA A 183 -10.29 27.40 -0.40
CA ALA A 183 -8.92 27.92 -0.29
C ALA A 183 -8.12 27.20 0.80
N GLU A 184 -8.76 26.90 1.94
CA GLU A 184 -8.10 26.21 3.05
C GLU A 184 -7.84 24.73 2.74
N ILE A 185 -8.79 24.04 2.11
CA ILE A 185 -8.59 22.67 1.61
C ILE A 185 -7.40 22.64 0.65
N ARG A 186 -7.36 23.56 -0.31
CA ARG A 186 -6.28 23.68 -1.28
C ARG A 186 -4.94 23.95 -0.59
N ARG A 187 -4.90 24.83 0.41
CA ARG A 187 -3.70 25.14 1.20
C ARG A 187 -3.13 23.88 1.88
N ILE A 188 -4.00 23.07 2.51
CA ILE A 188 -3.60 21.81 3.15
C ILE A 188 -2.98 20.85 2.13
N ILE A 189 -3.66 20.66 0.99
CA ILE A 189 -3.20 19.78 -0.08
C ILE A 189 -1.84 20.24 -0.60
N ASP A 190 -1.70 21.51 -0.98
CA ASP A 190 -0.46 22.05 -1.56
C ASP A 190 0.69 21.97 -0.56
N GLN A 191 0.44 22.20 0.73
CA GLN A 191 1.44 22.09 1.79
C GLN A 191 1.94 20.64 1.95
N GLN A 192 1.03 19.66 1.94
CA GLN A 192 1.42 18.26 2.10
C GLN A 192 2.06 17.69 0.82
N TYR A 193 1.63 18.15 -0.34
CA TYR A 193 2.28 17.81 -1.61
C TYR A 193 3.74 18.33 -1.63
N ALA A 194 3.94 19.58 -1.24
CA ALA A 194 5.28 20.17 -1.17
C ALA A 194 6.18 19.46 -0.14
N LEU A 195 5.64 19.07 1.01
CA LEU A 195 6.35 18.30 2.03
C LEU A 195 6.80 16.93 1.47
N ALA A 196 5.87 16.18 0.88
CA ALA A 196 6.16 14.86 0.32
C ALA A 196 7.20 14.96 -0.80
N ARG A 197 7.10 15.97 -1.68
CA ARG A 197 8.07 16.23 -2.75
C ARG A 197 9.47 16.49 -2.20
N LYS A 198 9.57 17.33 -1.17
CA LYS A 198 10.84 17.61 -0.50
C LYS A 198 11.45 16.35 0.10
N LEU A 199 10.64 15.56 0.83
CA LEU A 199 11.10 14.32 1.45
C LEU A 199 11.64 13.31 0.43
N LEU A 200 10.97 13.14 -0.71
CA LEU A 200 11.42 12.24 -1.77
C LEU A 200 12.64 12.76 -2.51
N ASP A 201 12.73 14.07 -2.77
CA ASP A 201 13.86 14.68 -3.45
C ASP A 201 15.15 14.61 -2.61
N GLU A 202 15.03 14.79 -1.28
CA GLU A 202 16.14 14.65 -0.33
C GLU A 202 16.56 13.19 -0.06
N ASN A 203 15.75 12.21 -0.43
CA ASN A 203 15.98 10.77 -0.17
C ASN A 203 15.87 9.91 -1.44
N ARG A 204 16.33 10.43 -2.58
CA ARG A 204 16.30 9.74 -3.87
C ARG A 204 16.96 8.36 -3.83
N ASP A 205 18.09 8.26 -3.16
CA ASP A 205 18.84 7.01 -2.96
C ASP A 205 18.01 5.91 -2.32
N LYS A 206 17.17 6.26 -1.34
CA LYS A 206 16.28 5.32 -0.65
C LYS A 206 15.13 4.87 -1.55
N VAL A 207 14.55 5.80 -2.34
CA VAL A 207 13.51 5.47 -3.31
C VAL A 207 14.05 4.50 -4.35
N GLU A 208 15.23 4.77 -4.92
CA GLU A 208 15.87 3.90 -5.91
C GLU A 208 16.21 2.52 -5.34
N ALA A 209 16.77 2.47 -4.13
CA ALA A 209 17.09 1.22 -3.46
C ALA A 209 15.83 0.38 -3.18
N MET A 210 14.74 1.01 -2.75
CA MET A 210 13.46 0.36 -2.50
C MET A 210 12.82 -0.14 -3.80
N THR A 211 12.82 0.67 -4.84
CA THR A 211 12.34 0.30 -6.18
C THR A 211 13.09 -0.89 -6.73
N LYS A 212 14.44 -0.90 -6.62
CA LYS A 212 15.26 -2.03 -7.04
C LYS A 212 14.91 -3.31 -6.30
N ALA A 213 14.75 -3.25 -4.97
CA ALA A 213 14.35 -4.40 -4.17
C ALA A 213 12.95 -4.92 -4.56
N LEU A 214 11.99 -4.02 -4.85
CA LEU A 214 10.66 -4.40 -5.32
C LEU A 214 10.68 -5.07 -6.70
N LEU A 215 11.51 -4.58 -7.62
CA LEU A 215 11.65 -5.21 -8.94
C LEU A 215 12.29 -6.59 -8.87
N GLU A 216 13.21 -6.81 -7.93
CA GLU A 216 13.89 -8.08 -7.72
C GLU A 216 13.02 -9.11 -6.98
N TRP A 217 12.31 -8.68 -5.93
CA TRP A 217 11.60 -9.59 -5.02
C TRP A 217 10.08 -9.47 -5.06
N GLU A 218 9.54 -8.52 -5.80
CA GLU A 218 8.11 -8.20 -5.95
C GLU A 218 7.42 -7.79 -4.64
N THR A 219 7.98 -8.13 -3.49
CA THR A 219 7.45 -7.80 -2.16
C THR A 219 8.61 -7.65 -1.18
N ILE A 220 8.56 -6.60 -0.36
CA ILE A 220 9.50 -6.34 0.73
C ILE A 220 8.76 -6.16 2.05
N ASP A 221 9.35 -6.66 3.13
CA ASP A 221 8.81 -6.57 4.49
C ASP A 221 9.38 -5.38 5.28
N ALA A 222 8.88 -5.18 6.50
CA ALA A 222 9.28 -4.08 7.36
C ALA A 222 10.79 -4.08 7.66
N GLU A 223 11.40 -5.26 7.85
CA GLU A 223 12.82 -5.37 8.18
C GLU A 223 13.71 -4.95 6.99
N GLN A 224 13.31 -5.31 5.77
CA GLN A 224 13.99 -4.91 4.53
C GLN A 224 13.83 -3.40 4.26
N ILE A 225 12.64 -2.87 4.53
CA ILE A 225 12.36 -1.43 4.44
C ILE A 225 13.25 -0.66 5.44
N ASP A 226 13.38 -1.13 6.67
CA ASP A 226 14.23 -0.49 7.70
C ASP A 226 15.72 -0.55 7.35
N ASP A 227 16.19 -1.64 6.75
CA ASP A 227 17.55 -1.73 6.23
C ASP A 227 17.81 -0.63 5.18
N ILE A 228 16.91 -0.50 4.19
CA ILE A 228 17.01 0.51 3.12
C ILE A 228 16.98 1.93 3.71
N MET A 229 16.02 2.20 4.61
CA MET A 229 15.89 3.53 5.23
C MET A 229 17.10 3.91 6.08
N SER A 230 17.82 2.92 6.60
CA SER A 230 19.08 3.09 7.34
C SER A 230 20.33 3.17 6.43
N GLY A 231 20.16 3.15 5.11
CA GLY A 231 21.26 3.15 4.13
C GLY A 231 22.05 1.84 4.07
N LYS A 232 21.47 0.75 4.55
CA LYS A 232 22.04 -0.60 4.48
C LYS A 232 21.48 -1.36 3.27
N PRO A 233 22.24 -2.30 2.69
CA PRO A 233 21.68 -3.22 1.72
C PRO A 233 20.56 -4.04 2.39
N PRO A 234 19.39 -4.17 1.74
CA PRO A 234 18.29 -4.93 2.32
C PRO A 234 18.66 -6.40 2.41
N ARG A 235 18.28 -7.02 3.51
CA ARG A 235 18.46 -8.47 3.73
C ARG A 235 17.64 -9.27 2.71
N PRO A 236 18.11 -10.45 2.28
CA PRO A 236 17.34 -11.27 1.35
C PRO A 236 15.99 -11.67 1.95
N PRO A 237 14.97 -11.93 1.10
CA PRO A 237 13.68 -12.43 1.56
C PRO A 237 13.84 -13.69 2.40
N LYS A 238 13.06 -13.80 3.49
CA LYS A 238 13.03 -15.02 4.29
C LYS A 238 12.59 -16.19 3.42
N PRO A 239 13.33 -17.32 3.38
CA PRO A 239 12.92 -18.47 2.59
C PRO A 239 11.56 -18.94 3.09
N SER A 240 10.55 -18.96 2.21
CA SER A 240 9.26 -19.58 2.57
C SER A 240 9.53 -21.06 2.87
N GLN A 241 9.21 -21.51 4.08
CA GLN A 241 9.45 -22.89 4.52
C GLN A 241 8.67 -23.95 3.70
N GLY A 242 8.02 -23.54 2.61
CA GLY A 242 7.23 -24.38 1.72
C GLY A 242 7.89 -24.73 0.37
N ALA A 243 9.10 -24.27 0.08
CA ALA A 243 9.84 -24.73 -1.07
C ALA A 243 10.48 -26.09 -0.77
N THR A 244 9.69 -27.15 -0.82
CA THR A 244 10.17 -28.52 -0.83
C THR A 244 11.20 -28.63 -1.94
N ARG A 245 12.45 -29.01 -1.57
CA ARG A 245 13.49 -29.43 -2.49
C ARG A 245 12.85 -30.26 -3.59
N GLN A 246 12.86 -29.77 -4.81
CA GLN A 246 12.79 -30.66 -5.96
C GLN A 246 14.01 -31.61 -5.83
N SER A 247 13.73 -32.84 -5.44
CA SER A 247 14.69 -33.90 -5.43
C SER A 247 15.33 -33.98 -6.81
N ALA A 248 16.65 -33.84 -6.85
CA ALA A 248 17.43 -34.17 -8.04
C ALA A 248 17.02 -35.53 -8.56
N PRO A 249 16.99 -35.74 -9.89
CA PRO A 249 16.72 -37.04 -10.43
C PRO A 249 17.76 -38.03 -9.89
N SER A 250 17.29 -39.07 -9.23
CA SER A 250 18.13 -40.19 -8.79
C SER A 250 18.63 -40.91 -10.05
N ASP A 251 19.91 -40.79 -10.34
CA ASP A 251 20.59 -41.69 -11.22
C ASP A 251 20.45 -43.11 -10.66
N SER A 252 19.59 -43.89 -11.27
CA SER A 252 19.55 -45.35 -11.07
C SER A 252 20.65 -45.98 -11.91
N PRO A 253 21.56 -46.76 -11.32
CA PRO A 253 22.55 -47.49 -12.11
C PRO A 253 21.86 -48.57 -12.93
N GLY A 254 22.32 -48.68 -14.19
CA GLY A 254 21.79 -49.58 -15.20
C GLY A 254 21.74 -51.04 -14.77
N ALA A 255 20.65 -51.69 -15.12
CA ALA A 255 20.55 -53.13 -15.13
C ALA A 255 21.28 -53.66 -16.36
N GLU A 256 22.29 -54.47 -16.14
CA GLU A 256 22.96 -55.28 -17.16
C GLU A 256 21.98 -56.26 -17.81
N PRO A 257 22.07 -56.53 -19.13
CA PRO A 257 21.26 -57.53 -19.76
C PRO A 257 21.87 -58.95 -19.51
N SER A 258 21.12 -59.79 -18.82
CA SER A 258 21.42 -61.21 -18.66
C SER A 258 21.36 -61.90 -19.99
N ALA A 259 22.47 -62.52 -20.37
CA ALA A 259 22.64 -63.36 -21.55
C ALA A 259 21.80 -64.62 -21.45
N ALA A 260 21.01 -64.88 -22.50
CA ALA A 260 20.37 -66.17 -22.74
C ALA A 260 21.42 -67.25 -23.24
N ALA A 261 21.42 -68.39 -22.58
CA ALA A 261 22.14 -69.60 -23.10
C ALA A 261 21.19 -70.49 -23.90
N PRO A 262 21.71 -71.22 -24.87
CA PRO A 262 20.90 -72.03 -25.82
C PRO A 262 20.75 -73.49 -25.36
N ALA A 263 19.57 -74.06 -25.63
CA ALA A 263 19.38 -75.46 -26.03
C ALA A 263 17.93 -75.65 -26.47
#